data_e916d226e2112ca403fc35b67d0d177c
#
_entry.id   e916d226e2112ca403fc35b67d0d177c
#
_cell.length_a   1.000
_cell.length_b   1.000
_cell.length_c   1.000
_cell.angle_alpha   90.00
_cell.angle_beta   90.00
_cell.angle_gamma   90.00
#
_symmetry.space_group_name_H-M   'P 1'
#
loop_
_entity.id
_entity.type
_entity.pdbx_description
1 polymer ?
#
loop_
_entity_poly.entity_id
_entity_poly.type
_entity_poly.pdbx_seq_one_letter_code
_entity_poly.pdbx_strand_id
1 'polypeptide(L)'
;KEYRRQRQMCIRDSSVTRSKNPYYYNPATARDAEGNIITDVQTTGQEFLGYEKGAKWGDQSIYLEGMFSYNRIFGKVHDVNAMFLYNQKEYDNGDALPYRTQGIAGRFSYTYDSRYVAELNFGYNGSENFAKGKRFGFFPAVALGWIVSSEKFMEPVSDVISNLKLRATWGKAGNSNIGGNRRFAYISTIVNTGSYRWGTDAEIYRLGRSEGEIGVNNLTWETVTKMNAGIDLGLWNGSVNLVVDVFKEKRDDIFMQRKNVPGSAGFNRPVWANYGKVDNQGFDVSLNVNHKFNSDWAISAMANYTYAHNKVVEIDEPAAILDTYRSQTGKPVGLSLIHISEPTRLRRIS
;
A
#
# COMPACT_ATOMS: atom_id res chain seq x y z
N LYS A 1 12.44 -25.13 15.52
CA LYS A 1 12.93 -24.58 14.23
C LYS A 1 11.96 -25.03 13.15
N GLU A 2 11.10 -24.16 12.71
CA GLU A 2 10.24 -24.38 11.55
C GLU A 2 10.81 -23.63 10.36
N TYR A 3 11.24 -24.35 9.34
CA TYR A 3 11.62 -23.80 8.05
C TYR A 3 10.41 -23.91 7.13
N ARG A 4 9.75 -22.79 6.80
CA ARG A 4 8.78 -22.78 5.72
C ARG A 4 9.46 -22.30 4.44
N ARG A 5 9.62 -23.21 3.49
CA ARG A 5 10.01 -22.91 2.11
C ARG A 5 8.77 -23.03 1.24
N GLN A 6 8.19 -21.93 0.90
CA GLN A 6 7.06 -21.93 -0.02
C GLN A 6 7.60 -21.60 -1.44
N ARG A 7 7.56 -22.61 -2.29
CA ARG A 7 7.92 -22.47 -3.70
C ARG A 7 6.63 -22.55 -4.51
N GLN A 8 6.18 -21.43 -5.02
CA GLN A 8 5.04 -21.39 -5.92
C GLN A 8 5.59 -21.33 -7.35
N MET A 9 5.42 -22.42 -8.08
CA MET A 9 5.69 -22.45 -9.51
C MET A 9 4.37 -22.35 -10.25
N CYS A 10 4.14 -21.23 -10.93
CA CYS A 10 3.06 -21.14 -11.90
C CYS A 10 3.43 -21.85 -13.18
N ILE A 11 2.51 -22.63 -13.71
CA ILE A 11 2.66 -23.36 -14.97
C ILE A 11 2.75 -22.33 -16.10
N ARG A 12 3.75 -22.50 -16.94
CA ARG A 12 3.95 -21.66 -18.13
C ARG A 12 2.90 -22.02 -19.17
N ASP A 13 1.93 -21.17 -19.36
CA ASP A 13 1.02 -21.28 -20.49
C ASP A 13 1.63 -20.59 -21.71
N SER A 14 1.76 -21.36 -22.79
CA SER A 14 2.09 -20.81 -24.10
C SER A 14 0.82 -20.65 -24.90
N SER A 15 0.48 -19.42 -25.28
CA SER A 15 -0.58 -19.20 -26.26
C SER A 15 -0.09 -19.56 -27.66
N VAL A 16 -0.88 -20.33 -28.37
CA VAL A 16 -0.63 -20.66 -29.76
C VAL A 16 -1.68 -19.96 -30.61
N THR A 17 -1.23 -19.01 -31.41
CA THR A 17 -2.10 -18.33 -32.36
C THR A 17 -1.96 -19.01 -33.73
N ARG A 18 -3.07 -19.44 -34.30
CA ARG A 18 -3.12 -20.00 -35.65
C ARG A 18 -3.81 -19.00 -36.56
N SER A 19 -3.09 -18.54 -37.57
CA SER A 19 -3.64 -17.64 -38.58
C SER A 19 -3.25 -18.12 -39.98
N LYS A 20 -4.16 -17.90 -40.92
CA LYS A 20 -3.86 -18.08 -42.35
C LYS A 20 -3.55 -16.69 -42.92
N ASN A 21 -2.40 -16.52 -43.53
CA ASN A 21 -2.07 -15.26 -44.20
C ASN A 21 -2.95 -15.10 -45.44
N PRO A 22 -3.69 -14.00 -45.58
CA PRO A 22 -4.50 -13.76 -46.75
C PRO A 22 -3.65 -13.44 -47.97
N TYR A 23 -4.19 -13.70 -49.15
CA TYR A 23 -3.64 -13.20 -50.40
C TYR A 23 -4.13 -11.75 -50.59
N TYR A 24 -3.18 -10.84 -50.85
CA TYR A 24 -3.48 -9.45 -51.18
C TYR A 24 -3.20 -9.22 -52.66
N TYR A 25 -4.17 -8.65 -53.34
CA TYR A 25 -4.07 -8.26 -54.73
C TYR A 25 -4.04 -6.72 -54.80
N ASN A 26 -3.11 -6.21 -55.63
CA ASN A 26 -3.11 -4.79 -55.94
C ASN A 26 -4.11 -4.56 -57.09
N PRO A 27 -5.13 -3.71 -56.92
CA PRO A 27 -5.98 -3.36 -58.02
C PRO A 27 -5.16 -2.55 -59.04
N ALA A 28 -4.73 -3.20 -60.09
CA ALA A 28 -4.00 -2.54 -61.14
C ALA A 28 -4.91 -1.55 -61.84
N THR A 29 -4.39 -0.35 -62.13
CA THR A 29 -5.05 0.63 -62.96
C THR A 29 -4.95 0.33 -64.46
N ALA A 30 -4.03 -0.62 -64.80
CA ALA A 30 -3.81 -1.05 -66.17
C ALA A 30 -4.87 -2.10 -66.58
N ARG A 31 -5.29 -2.03 -67.85
CA ARG A 31 -6.15 -3.03 -68.49
C ARG A 31 -5.40 -3.70 -69.61
N ASP A 32 -5.66 -4.99 -69.83
CA ASP A 32 -5.16 -5.67 -70.96
C ASP A 32 -5.86 -5.21 -72.27
N ALA A 33 -5.41 -5.77 -73.39
CA ALA A 33 -5.95 -5.41 -74.70
C ALA A 33 -7.46 -5.80 -74.83
N GLU A 34 -7.94 -6.72 -74.06
CA GLU A 34 -9.30 -7.21 -73.96
C GLU A 34 -10.12 -6.39 -72.95
N GLY A 35 -9.52 -5.44 -72.21
CA GLY A 35 -10.21 -4.56 -71.26
C GLY A 35 -10.36 -5.11 -69.86
N ASN A 36 -9.77 -6.30 -69.53
CA ASN A 36 -9.80 -6.85 -68.18
C ASN A 36 -8.79 -6.12 -67.31
N ILE A 37 -9.13 -6.03 -66.03
CA ILE A 37 -8.24 -5.40 -65.05
C ILE A 37 -7.08 -6.34 -64.76
N ILE A 38 -5.86 -5.90 -64.97
CA ILE A 38 -4.64 -6.62 -64.60
C ILE A 38 -4.48 -6.47 -63.09
N THR A 39 -4.48 -7.60 -62.38
CA THR A 39 -4.22 -7.63 -60.94
C THR A 39 -2.90 -8.31 -60.69
N ASP A 40 -2.14 -7.76 -59.76
CA ASP A 40 -0.86 -8.35 -59.34
C ASP A 40 -0.96 -8.77 -57.84
N VAL A 41 -0.35 -9.91 -57.53
CA VAL A 41 -0.32 -10.44 -56.18
C VAL A 41 0.77 -9.73 -55.40
N GLN A 42 0.37 -8.86 -54.45
CA GLN A 42 1.34 -8.15 -53.63
C GLN A 42 1.96 -9.05 -52.54
N THR A 43 1.18 -10.00 -52.02
CA THR A 43 1.67 -11.00 -51.07
C THR A 43 1.02 -12.34 -51.32
N THR A 44 1.84 -13.37 -51.31
CA THR A 44 1.36 -14.77 -51.37
C THR A 44 1.05 -15.27 -49.97
N GLY A 45 -0.18 -15.66 -49.72
CA GLY A 45 -0.55 -16.38 -48.52
C GLY A 45 -0.01 -17.80 -48.49
N GLN A 46 -0.09 -18.46 -47.36
CA GLN A 46 0.25 -19.87 -47.19
C GLN A 46 -1.03 -20.70 -47.25
N GLU A 47 -0.94 -21.90 -47.88
CA GLU A 47 -2.06 -22.84 -47.98
C GLU A 47 -2.41 -23.48 -46.64
N PHE A 48 -1.52 -23.39 -45.66
CA PHE A 48 -1.69 -23.94 -44.33
C PHE A 48 -1.77 -22.84 -43.28
N LEU A 49 -2.32 -23.16 -42.12
CA LEU A 49 -2.38 -22.24 -40.97
C LEU A 49 -0.96 -22.00 -40.44
N GLY A 50 -0.57 -20.76 -40.31
CA GLY A 50 0.67 -20.36 -39.66
C GLY A 50 0.68 -20.76 -38.17
N TYR A 51 1.86 -21.06 -37.66
CA TYR A 51 2.09 -21.31 -36.25
C TYR A 51 3.05 -20.25 -35.72
N GLU A 52 2.59 -19.48 -34.74
CA GLU A 52 3.45 -18.59 -34.00
C GLU A 52 3.46 -18.99 -32.51
N LYS A 53 4.65 -19.08 -31.96
CA LYS A 53 4.83 -19.35 -30.56
C LYS A 53 4.54 -18.06 -29.78
N GLY A 54 3.46 -18.05 -29.03
CA GLY A 54 3.12 -16.93 -28.16
C GLY A 54 4.19 -16.66 -27.08
N ALA A 55 4.11 -15.50 -26.48
CA ALA A 55 4.98 -15.15 -25.37
C ALA A 55 4.78 -16.15 -24.21
N LYS A 56 5.90 -16.63 -23.67
CA LYS A 56 5.88 -17.45 -22.46
C LYS A 56 5.78 -16.50 -21.26
N TRP A 57 4.83 -16.76 -20.39
CA TRP A 57 4.67 -16.04 -19.15
C TRP A 57 4.74 -17.01 -17.96
N GLY A 58 5.28 -16.53 -16.83
CA GLY A 58 5.35 -17.30 -15.60
C GLY A 58 5.94 -16.45 -14.50
N ASP A 59 5.51 -16.69 -13.27
CA ASP A 59 6.03 -16.05 -12.07
C ASP A 59 6.60 -17.07 -11.09
N GLN A 60 7.51 -16.62 -10.25
CA GLN A 60 8.13 -17.43 -9.20
C GLN A 60 8.25 -16.60 -7.93
N SER A 61 7.89 -17.18 -6.79
CA SER A 61 8.09 -16.57 -5.49
C SER A 61 8.85 -17.51 -4.57
N ILE A 62 9.91 -17.00 -3.95
CA ILE A 62 10.68 -17.69 -2.91
C ILE A 62 10.54 -16.89 -1.64
N TYR A 63 10.07 -17.54 -0.57
CA TYR A 63 9.99 -16.98 0.77
C TYR A 63 10.78 -17.82 1.74
N LEU A 64 11.65 -17.16 2.50
CA LEU A 64 12.45 -17.75 3.57
C LEU A 64 12.12 -17.03 4.86
N GLU A 65 11.82 -17.80 5.90
CA GLU A 65 11.57 -17.28 7.24
C GLU A 65 12.30 -18.13 8.28
N GLY A 66 12.91 -17.47 9.24
CA GLY A 66 13.49 -18.09 10.43
C GLY A 66 13.03 -17.36 11.67
N MET A 67 12.48 -18.08 12.64
CA MET A 67 11.98 -17.51 13.89
C MET A 67 12.63 -18.20 15.09
N PHE A 68 13.03 -17.40 16.05
CA PHE A 68 13.44 -17.84 17.37
C PHE A 68 12.49 -17.25 18.41
N SER A 69 11.95 -18.09 19.30
CA SER A 69 11.07 -17.66 20.39
C SER A 69 11.57 -18.19 21.73
N TYR A 70 11.43 -17.38 22.75
CA TYR A 70 11.72 -17.70 24.12
C TYR A 70 10.55 -17.30 25.00
N ASN A 71 10.09 -18.20 25.85
CA ASN A 71 9.02 -17.95 26.80
C ASN A 71 9.39 -18.58 28.14
N ARG A 72 9.35 -17.80 29.22
CA ARG A 72 9.66 -18.28 30.56
C ARG A 72 9.03 -17.44 31.65
N ILE A 73 8.48 -18.11 32.66
CA ILE A 73 8.00 -17.51 33.89
C ILE A 73 9.07 -17.64 34.95
N PHE A 74 9.54 -16.53 35.50
CA PHE A 74 10.51 -16.51 36.60
C PHE A 74 9.78 -16.13 37.91
N GLY A 75 10.11 -16.82 38.98
CA GLY A 75 9.57 -16.50 40.31
C GLY A 75 8.05 -16.54 40.42
N LYS A 76 7.35 -17.15 39.46
CA LYS A 76 5.87 -17.23 39.33
C LYS A 76 5.17 -15.91 39.02
N VAL A 77 5.87 -14.78 39.01
CA VAL A 77 5.30 -13.43 38.85
C VAL A 77 5.86 -12.69 37.63
N HIS A 78 6.99 -13.15 37.09
CA HIS A 78 7.64 -12.46 35.98
C HIS A 78 7.49 -13.32 34.71
N ASP A 79 6.57 -12.97 33.83
CA ASP A 79 6.40 -13.65 32.54
C ASP A 79 7.16 -12.86 31.46
N VAL A 80 8.12 -13.53 30.82
CA VAL A 80 9.00 -12.96 29.80
C VAL A 80 8.81 -13.72 28.51
N ASN A 81 8.43 -13.02 27.48
CA ASN A 81 8.32 -13.54 26.13
C ASN A 81 9.23 -12.74 25.19
N ALA A 82 10.06 -13.41 24.43
CA ALA A 82 10.90 -12.79 23.42
C ALA A 82 10.77 -13.56 22.10
N MET A 83 10.70 -12.81 21.01
CA MET A 83 10.66 -13.36 19.66
C MET A 83 11.60 -12.55 18.77
N PHE A 84 12.35 -13.26 17.96
CA PHE A 84 13.16 -12.70 16.90
C PHE A 84 12.86 -13.41 15.60
N LEU A 85 12.61 -12.66 14.53
CA LEU A 85 12.22 -13.17 13.24
C LEU A 85 13.08 -12.52 12.15
N TYR A 86 13.57 -13.35 11.24
CA TYR A 86 14.15 -12.93 9.99
C TYR A 86 13.29 -13.42 8.83
N ASN A 87 13.02 -12.58 7.86
CA ASN A 87 12.35 -12.97 6.63
C ASN A 87 13.02 -12.39 5.40
N GLN A 88 12.89 -13.11 4.30
CA GLN A 88 13.32 -12.69 2.97
C GLN A 88 12.33 -13.20 1.93
N LYS A 89 11.94 -12.33 1.02
CA LYS A 89 11.09 -12.68 -0.11
C LYS A 89 11.75 -12.22 -1.40
N GLU A 90 11.77 -13.10 -2.39
CA GLU A 90 12.08 -12.80 -3.77
C GLU A 90 10.88 -13.19 -4.64
N TYR A 91 10.44 -12.28 -5.49
CA TYR A 91 9.34 -12.49 -6.42
C TYR A 91 9.78 -12.06 -7.82
N ASP A 92 9.78 -13.00 -8.75
CA ASP A 92 10.12 -12.81 -10.15
C ASP A 92 8.85 -13.01 -10.99
N ASN A 93 8.41 -11.96 -11.65
CA ASN A 93 7.24 -11.93 -12.53
C ASN A 93 7.63 -11.86 -14.02
N GLY A 94 8.92 -12.09 -14.33
CA GLY A 94 9.47 -11.96 -15.67
C GLY A 94 9.93 -10.54 -16.04
N ASP A 95 9.90 -9.58 -15.08
CA ASP A 95 10.53 -8.27 -15.24
C ASP A 95 12.07 -8.41 -15.31
N ALA A 96 12.73 -7.33 -15.74
CA ALA A 96 14.18 -7.31 -15.85
C ALA A 96 14.91 -7.62 -14.53
N LEU A 97 14.30 -7.31 -13.41
CA LEU A 97 14.81 -7.57 -12.06
C LEU A 97 13.70 -8.10 -11.16
N PRO A 98 13.95 -9.16 -10.38
CA PRO A 98 12.98 -9.66 -9.40
C PRO A 98 12.74 -8.63 -8.28
N TYR A 99 11.61 -8.74 -7.61
CA TYR A 99 11.25 -7.93 -6.44
C TYR A 99 11.83 -8.59 -5.19
N ARG A 100 12.61 -7.84 -4.41
CA ARG A 100 13.27 -8.35 -3.21
C ARG A 100 12.90 -7.52 -2.00
N THR A 101 12.48 -8.21 -0.94
CA THR A 101 12.29 -7.62 0.38
C THR A 101 12.93 -8.51 1.42
N GLN A 102 13.49 -7.89 2.43
CA GLN A 102 14.02 -8.61 3.60
C GLN A 102 13.75 -7.81 4.86
N GLY A 103 13.63 -8.50 5.97
CA GLY A 103 13.34 -7.85 7.23
C GLY A 103 13.80 -8.66 8.43
N ILE A 104 14.04 -7.92 9.50
CA ILE A 104 14.24 -8.43 10.84
C ILE A 104 13.15 -7.84 11.71
N ALA A 105 12.50 -8.65 12.52
CA ALA A 105 11.54 -8.20 13.50
C ALA A 105 11.85 -8.78 14.86
N GLY A 106 11.66 -8.00 15.90
CA GLY A 106 11.78 -8.45 17.27
C GLY A 106 10.59 -8.00 18.10
N ARG A 107 10.20 -8.86 19.03
CA ARG A 107 9.18 -8.59 20.02
C ARG A 107 9.71 -9.05 21.39
N PHE A 108 9.58 -8.18 22.35
CA PHE A 108 9.85 -8.46 23.76
C PHE A 108 8.64 -8.06 24.58
N SER A 109 8.04 -8.99 25.30
CA SER A 109 6.89 -8.77 26.16
C SER A 109 7.25 -9.22 27.58
N TYR A 110 6.93 -8.35 28.51
CA TYR A 110 7.11 -8.59 29.94
C TYR A 110 5.82 -8.35 30.70
N THR A 111 5.38 -9.33 31.45
CA THR A 111 4.21 -9.20 32.34
C THR A 111 4.63 -9.44 33.77
N TYR A 112 4.29 -8.48 34.65
CA TYR A 112 4.54 -8.60 36.07
C TYR A 112 3.24 -8.87 36.81
N ASP A 113 3.24 -10.02 37.53
CA ASP A 113 2.16 -10.46 38.45
C ASP A 113 0.76 -10.43 37.77
N SER A 114 0.72 -10.69 36.45
CA SER A 114 -0.51 -10.59 35.63
C SER A 114 -1.23 -9.25 35.71
N ARG A 115 -0.54 -8.17 36.14
CA ARG A 115 -1.10 -6.83 36.32
C ARG A 115 -0.52 -5.81 35.35
N TYR A 116 0.80 -5.78 35.23
CA TYR A 116 1.50 -4.79 34.42
C TYR A 116 2.12 -5.49 33.22
N VAL A 117 1.80 -4.99 32.03
CA VAL A 117 2.30 -5.51 30.76
C VAL A 117 3.10 -4.42 30.07
N ALA A 118 4.32 -4.73 29.67
CA ALA A 118 5.14 -3.88 28.81
C ALA A 118 5.59 -4.68 27.59
N GLU A 119 5.43 -4.11 26.40
CA GLU A 119 5.83 -4.74 25.17
C GLU A 119 6.65 -3.77 24.31
N LEU A 120 7.77 -4.27 23.80
CA LEU A 120 8.65 -3.59 22.86
C LEU A 120 8.67 -4.38 21.57
N ASN A 121 8.34 -3.74 20.49
CA ASN A 121 8.43 -4.30 19.14
C ASN A 121 9.36 -3.47 18.29
N PHE A 122 10.07 -4.09 17.38
CA PHE A 122 10.77 -3.38 16.33
C PHE A 122 10.74 -4.17 15.03
N GLY A 123 10.67 -3.43 13.93
CA GLY A 123 10.89 -3.93 12.59
C GLY A 123 12.06 -3.19 11.96
N TYR A 124 12.96 -3.91 11.30
CA TYR A 124 14.02 -3.36 10.48
C TYR A 124 13.88 -3.96 9.09
N ASN A 125 13.18 -3.23 8.22
CA ASN A 125 12.76 -3.74 6.92
C ASN A 125 13.53 -3.05 5.79
N GLY A 126 13.93 -3.84 4.80
CA GLY A 126 14.64 -3.38 3.61
C GLY A 126 13.77 -3.46 2.36
N SER A 127 13.86 -2.42 1.54
CA SER A 127 13.24 -2.37 0.21
C SER A 127 14.22 -1.87 -0.82
N GLU A 128 14.27 -2.50 -1.97
CA GLU A 128 15.10 -2.09 -3.09
C GLU A 128 14.60 -0.84 -3.83
N ASN A 129 13.37 -0.39 -3.51
CA ASN A 129 12.81 0.85 -4.06
C ASN A 129 13.63 2.08 -3.69
N PHE A 130 14.51 1.97 -2.70
CA PHE A 130 15.33 3.07 -2.18
C PHE A 130 16.80 2.91 -2.54
N ALA A 131 17.51 4.03 -2.69
CA ALA A 131 18.93 4.06 -2.96
C ALA A 131 19.76 3.43 -1.83
N LYS A 132 20.97 3.00 -2.14
CA LYS A 132 21.92 2.48 -1.15
C LYS A 132 22.08 3.46 0.01
N GLY A 133 21.96 2.98 1.24
CA GLY A 133 22.00 3.80 2.46
C GLY A 133 20.62 4.24 2.98
N LYS A 134 19.54 4.16 2.14
CA LYS A 134 18.17 4.47 2.53
C LYS A 134 17.23 3.26 2.40
N ARG A 135 17.75 2.10 2.03
CA ARG A 135 16.97 0.86 1.79
C ARG A 135 16.29 0.33 3.04
N PHE A 136 16.93 0.51 4.20
CA PHE A 136 16.42 -0.04 5.45
C PHE A 136 15.78 1.03 6.30
N GLY A 137 14.56 0.74 6.78
CA GLY A 137 13.83 1.56 7.73
C GLY A 137 13.70 0.85 9.08
N PHE A 138 13.87 1.60 10.17
CA PHE A 138 13.67 1.13 11.54
C PHE A 138 12.33 1.62 12.09
N PHE A 139 11.50 0.69 12.53
CA PHE A 139 10.12 0.93 12.95
C PHE A 139 9.86 0.36 14.34
N PRO A 140 10.14 1.14 15.40
CA PRO A 140 9.89 0.74 16.78
C PRO A 140 8.43 0.93 17.17
N ALA A 141 7.95 0.11 18.11
CA ALA A 141 6.67 0.28 18.78
C ALA A 141 6.78 -0.15 20.24
N VAL A 142 6.03 0.53 21.10
CA VAL A 142 5.94 0.27 22.54
C VAL A 142 4.49 0.18 22.92
N ALA A 143 4.14 -0.80 23.76
CA ALA A 143 2.82 -0.93 24.34
C ALA A 143 2.94 -1.11 25.86
N LEU A 144 2.04 -0.46 26.59
CA LEU A 144 1.89 -0.58 28.03
C LEU A 144 0.46 -0.97 28.35
N GLY A 145 0.29 -1.90 29.28
CA GLY A 145 -1.01 -2.35 29.77
C GLY A 145 -1.02 -2.45 31.27
N TRP A 146 -2.12 -2.02 31.87
CA TRP A 146 -2.37 -2.20 33.29
C TRP A 146 -3.73 -2.89 33.48
N ILE A 147 -3.69 -4.08 34.05
CA ILE A 147 -4.88 -4.87 34.37
C ILE A 147 -5.34 -4.46 35.77
N VAL A 148 -6.12 -3.41 35.83
CA VAL A 148 -6.58 -2.77 37.07
C VAL A 148 -7.45 -3.75 37.87
N SER A 149 -8.26 -4.56 37.18
CA SER A 149 -9.11 -5.56 37.84
C SER A 149 -8.34 -6.62 38.65
N SER A 150 -7.04 -6.79 38.39
CA SER A 150 -6.17 -7.72 39.16
C SER A 150 -5.58 -7.09 40.42
N GLU A 151 -5.87 -5.80 40.68
CA GLU A 151 -5.38 -5.11 41.87
C GLU A 151 -6.24 -5.42 43.10
N LYS A 152 -5.61 -5.51 44.27
CA LYS A 152 -6.31 -5.82 45.55
C LYS A 152 -7.44 -4.85 45.90
N PHE A 153 -7.30 -3.58 45.54
CA PHE A 153 -8.34 -2.58 45.80
C PHE A 153 -9.61 -2.77 44.96
N MET A 154 -9.52 -3.60 43.88
CA MET A 154 -10.67 -3.92 43.01
C MET A 154 -11.48 -5.13 43.53
N GLU A 155 -10.95 -5.93 44.49
CA GLU A 155 -11.65 -7.07 45.02
C GLU A 155 -13.10 -6.79 45.47
N PRO A 156 -13.42 -5.67 46.19
CA PRO A 156 -14.79 -5.41 46.61
C PRO A 156 -15.79 -5.16 45.49
N VAL A 157 -15.32 -4.83 44.28
CA VAL A 157 -16.17 -4.50 43.11
C VAL A 157 -16.06 -5.56 42.02
N SER A 158 -15.36 -6.66 42.26
CA SER A 158 -15.10 -7.73 41.29
C SER A 158 -16.37 -8.40 40.77
N ASP A 159 -17.45 -8.44 41.56
CA ASP A 159 -18.74 -8.99 41.15
C ASP A 159 -19.40 -8.17 40.04
N VAL A 160 -19.11 -6.86 40.01
CA VAL A 160 -19.63 -5.96 38.96
C VAL A 160 -18.63 -5.73 37.87
N ILE A 161 -17.37 -5.42 38.21
CA ILE A 161 -16.29 -5.16 37.27
C ILE A 161 -15.39 -6.39 37.19
N SER A 162 -15.68 -7.27 36.25
CA SER A 162 -14.94 -8.53 36.07
C SER A 162 -13.61 -8.34 35.33
N ASN A 163 -13.50 -7.31 34.52
CA ASN A 163 -12.26 -6.96 33.81
C ASN A 163 -12.17 -5.45 33.64
N LEU A 164 -11.07 -4.86 34.05
CA LEU A 164 -10.72 -3.49 33.74
C LEU A 164 -9.24 -3.43 33.34
N LYS A 165 -8.98 -3.13 32.06
CA LYS A 165 -7.64 -2.99 31.55
C LYS A 165 -7.47 -1.64 30.87
N LEU A 166 -6.42 -0.94 31.25
CA LEU A 166 -5.96 0.27 30.57
C LEU A 166 -4.79 -0.08 29.68
N ARG A 167 -4.74 0.48 28.47
CA ARG A 167 -3.66 0.28 27.52
C ARG A 167 -3.28 1.55 26.82
N ALA A 168 -1.98 1.67 26.52
CA ALA A 168 -1.44 2.75 25.72
C ALA A 168 -0.40 2.19 24.77
N THR A 169 -0.41 2.64 23.53
CA THR A 169 0.55 2.21 22.53
C THR A 169 1.07 3.41 21.74
N TRP A 170 2.34 3.33 21.40
CA TRP A 170 3.01 4.22 20.48
C TRP A 170 3.87 3.42 19.53
N GLY A 171 3.86 3.76 18.24
CA GLY A 171 4.70 3.06 17.29
C GLY A 171 4.85 3.81 15.98
N LYS A 172 5.91 3.46 15.27
CA LYS A 172 6.16 3.85 13.89
C LYS A 172 5.95 2.68 12.95
N ALA A 173 5.32 2.91 11.80
CA ALA A 173 5.26 1.98 10.68
C ALA A 173 5.79 2.68 9.43
N GLY A 174 6.44 1.91 8.55
CA GLY A 174 6.97 2.39 7.28
C GLY A 174 6.24 1.78 6.10
N ASN A 175 6.07 2.57 5.04
CA ASN A 175 5.55 2.11 3.77
C ASN A 175 6.60 2.35 2.68
N SER A 176 6.97 1.31 1.94
CA SER A 176 7.91 1.36 0.82
C SER A 176 7.23 1.52 -0.54
N ASN A 177 5.91 1.61 -0.57
CA ASN A 177 5.16 1.78 -1.81
C ASN A 177 5.27 3.24 -2.28
N ILE A 178 5.87 3.44 -3.43
CA ILE A 178 6.08 4.75 -4.07
C ILE A 178 4.99 5.08 -5.11
N GLY A 179 3.87 4.38 -5.07
CA GLY A 179 2.71 4.57 -5.94
C GLY A 179 2.91 4.06 -7.37
N GLY A 180 1.81 3.54 -7.95
CA GLY A 180 1.80 2.93 -9.27
C GLY A 180 2.74 1.70 -9.35
N ASN A 181 3.13 1.34 -10.56
CA ASN A 181 4.10 0.27 -10.81
C ASN A 181 5.56 0.78 -10.84
N ARG A 182 5.84 1.88 -10.10
CA ARG A 182 7.20 2.45 -10.09
C ARG A 182 8.14 1.60 -9.26
N ARG A 183 9.32 1.42 -9.81
CA ARG A 183 10.48 0.82 -9.13
C ARG A 183 11.67 1.74 -9.32
N PHE A 184 12.59 1.75 -8.35
CA PHE A 184 13.84 2.50 -8.44
C PHE A 184 13.65 3.99 -8.79
N ALA A 185 12.61 4.65 -8.24
CA ALA A 185 12.31 6.04 -8.55
C ALA A 185 13.42 7.03 -8.16
N TYR A 186 14.52 6.56 -7.57
CA TYR A 186 15.73 7.34 -7.34
C TYR A 186 16.66 7.42 -8.57
N ILE A 187 16.35 6.67 -9.65
CA ILE A 187 17.15 6.64 -10.89
C ILE A 187 16.42 7.44 -11.96
N SER A 188 17.14 8.38 -12.58
CA SER A 188 16.66 9.04 -13.80
C SER A 188 16.79 8.11 -14.99
N THR A 189 15.79 8.12 -15.86
CA THR A 189 15.76 7.27 -17.05
C THR A 189 15.72 8.10 -18.32
N ILE A 190 16.20 7.50 -19.42
CA ILE A 190 16.07 8.06 -20.77
C ILE A 190 15.23 7.06 -21.57
N VAL A 191 14.21 7.54 -22.24
CA VAL A 191 13.31 6.74 -23.04
C VAL A 191 13.47 7.06 -24.53
N ASN A 192 13.19 6.08 -25.37
CA ASN A 192 13.10 6.32 -26.80
C ASN A 192 11.84 7.11 -27.10
N THR A 193 11.95 8.10 -27.95
CA THR A 193 10.84 8.90 -28.45
C THR A 193 10.93 8.93 -29.96
N GLY A 194 9.90 9.38 -30.63
CA GLY A 194 9.82 9.55 -32.08
C GLY A 194 11.10 9.32 -32.88
N SER A 195 11.03 9.26 -34.13
CA SER A 195 12.19 9.08 -35.00
C SER A 195 12.32 10.23 -35.96
N TYR A 196 13.55 10.56 -36.28
CA TYR A 196 13.85 11.51 -37.33
C TYR A 196 14.37 10.79 -38.56
N ARG A 197 13.92 11.26 -39.73
CA ARG A 197 14.44 10.80 -41.03
C ARG A 197 15.17 11.96 -41.69
N TRP A 198 16.33 11.63 -42.25
CA TRP A 198 17.24 12.58 -42.86
C TRP A 198 17.59 12.15 -44.29
N GLY A 199 18.11 13.06 -45.07
CA GLY A 199 18.60 12.79 -46.44
C GLY A 199 17.52 12.97 -47.50
N THR A 200 17.94 12.90 -48.76
CA THR A 200 17.05 12.81 -49.90
C THR A 200 16.26 11.54 -49.77
N ASP A 201 14.94 11.56 -49.87
CA ASP A 201 14.05 10.41 -49.72
C ASP A 201 13.94 9.85 -48.29
N ALA A 202 14.40 10.57 -47.27
CA ALA A 202 14.29 10.21 -45.86
C ALA A 202 14.89 8.81 -45.50
N GLU A 203 15.98 8.41 -46.16
CA GLU A 203 16.60 7.08 -46.02
C GLU A 203 17.32 6.87 -44.68
N ILE A 204 17.82 7.96 -44.07
CA ILE A 204 18.55 7.86 -42.79
C ILE A 204 17.59 7.95 -41.64
N TYR A 205 17.37 6.84 -40.96
CA TYR A 205 16.54 6.73 -39.78
C TYR A 205 17.36 6.89 -38.49
N ARG A 206 16.92 7.76 -37.59
CA ARG A 206 17.50 7.93 -36.25
C ARG A 206 16.40 7.94 -35.19
N LEU A 207 16.56 7.09 -34.16
CA LEU A 207 15.70 7.11 -33.00
C LEU A 207 15.99 8.36 -32.16
N GLY A 208 14.94 9.11 -31.86
CA GLY A 208 14.99 10.17 -30.87
C GLY A 208 15.07 9.62 -29.45
N ARG A 209 15.60 10.42 -28.56
CA ARG A 209 15.64 10.13 -27.11
C ARG A 209 15.09 11.31 -26.35
N SER A 210 14.40 11.04 -25.25
CA SER A 210 13.84 12.04 -24.36
C SER A 210 14.07 11.65 -22.92
N GLU A 211 13.94 12.61 -22.02
CA GLU A 211 13.87 12.35 -20.59
C GLU A 211 12.71 11.40 -20.26
N GLY A 212 12.99 10.41 -19.46
CA GLY A 212 12.01 9.54 -18.83
C GLY A 212 11.65 10.00 -17.42
N GLU A 213 11.62 9.10 -16.48
CA GLU A 213 11.40 9.44 -15.07
C GLU A 213 12.58 10.24 -14.51
N ILE A 214 12.27 11.29 -13.75
CA ILE A 214 13.26 12.11 -13.06
C ILE A 214 13.54 11.46 -11.71
N GLY A 215 14.78 11.06 -11.47
CA GLY A 215 15.19 10.40 -10.25
C GLY A 215 15.09 11.28 -9.01
N VAL A 216 14.59 10.73 -7.94
CA VAL A 216 14.42 11.41 -6.65
C VAL A 216 15.56 11.02 -5.71
N ASN A 217 16.61 11.85 -5.63
CA ASN A 217 17.81 11.58 -4.83
C ASN A 217 17.51 11.39 -3.32
N ASN A 218 16.47 12.05 -2.81
CA ASN A 218 16.08 12.02 -1.41
C ASN A 218 14.90 11.08 -1.13
N LEU A 219 14.63 10.13 -2.02
CA LEU A 219 13.58 9.15 -1.83
C LEU A 219 13.78 8.37 -0.52
N THR A 220 12.76 8.36 0.32
CA THR A 220 12.76 7.70 1.62
C THR A 220 11.42 7.02 1.89
N TRP A 221 11.36 6.26 2.97
CA TRP A 221 10.16 5.63 3.46
C TRP A 221 9.09 6.67 3.82
N GLU A 222 7.88 6.44 3.40
CA GLU A 222 6.71 7.06 4.01
C GLU A 222 6.55 6.49 5.41
N THR A 223 6.38 7.34 6.42
CA THR A 223 6.27 6.92 7.81
C THR A 223 4.93 7.29 8.41
N VAL A 224 4.39 6.41 9.24
CA VAL A 224 3.19 6.65 10.02
C VAL A 224 3.52 6.48 11.50
N THR A 225 3.35 7.53 12.27
CA THR A 225 3.42 7.48 13.73
C THR A 225 2.01 7.30 14.28
N LYS A 226 1.78 6.21 15.02
CA LYS A 226 0.49 5.86 15.61
C LYS A 226 0.57 5.93 17.11
N MET A 227 -0.45 6.53 17.71
CA MET A 227 -0.68 6.58 19.16
C MET A 227 -2.09 6.10 19.43
N ASN A 228 -2.25 5.24 20.41
CA ASN A 228 -3.56 4.75 20.83
C ASN A 228 -3.59 4.64 22.34
N ALA A 229 -4.71 5.02 22.94
CA ALA A 229 -5.03 4.76 24.33
C ALA A 229 -6.41 4.10 24.42
N GLY A 230 -6.53 3.02 25.18
CA GLY A 230 -7.76 2.24 25.24
C GLY A 230 -8.10 1.76 26.62
N ILE A 231 -9.39 1.49 26.81
CA ILE A 231 -9.98 0.93 28.01
C ILE A 231 -10.79 -0.30 27.61
N ASP A 232 -10.50 -1.43 28.24
CA ASP A 232 -11.27 -2.65 28.11
C ASP A 232 -12.02 -2.87 29.43
N LEU A 233 -13.35 -2.80 29.38
CA LEU A 233 -14.22 -2.95 30.57
C LEU A 233 -15.15 -4.14 30.39
N GLY A 234 -15.03 -5.12 31.27
CA GLY A 234 -15.94 -6.24 31.40
C GLY A 234 -16.79 -6.14 32.65
N LEU A 235 -18.10 -6.24 32.51
CA LEU A 235 -19.04 -6.16 33.60
C LEU A 235 -19.81 -7.49 33.75
N TRP A 236 -20.21 -7.80 35.00
CA TRP A 236 -21.05 -8.96 35.36
C TRP A 236 -20.52 -10.26 34.74
N ASN A 237 -19.31 -10.65 35.15
CA ASN A 237 -18.63 -11.86 34.65
C ASN A 237 -18.55 -11.93 33.11
N GLY A 238 -18.32 -10.77 32.46
CA GLY A 238 -18.17 -10.71 31.01
C GLY A 238 -19.50 -10.70 30.24
N SER A 239 -20.65 -10.55 30.94
CA SER A 239 -21.95 -10.41 30.27
C SER A 239 -22.00 -9.15 29.39
N VAL A 240 -21.32 -8.09 29.83
CA VAL A 240 -21.16 -6.85 29.04
C VAL A 240 -19.68 -6.55 28.90
N ASN A 241 -19.19 -6.42 27.67
CA ASN A 241 -17.84 -6.04 27.38
C ASN A 241 -17.86 -4.75 26.54
N LEU A 242 -17.24 -3.72 27.07
CA LEU A 242 -17.07 -2.43 26.42
C LEU A 242 -15.58 -2.16 26.16
N VAL A 243 -15.24 -1.89 24.93
CA VAL A 243 -13.89 -1.49 24.52
C VAL A 243 -13.98 -0.09 23.91
N VAL A 244 -13.18 0.82 24.43
CA VAL A 244 -13.08 2.20 23.93
C VAL A 244 -11.63 2.49 23.60
N ASP A 245 -11.36 2.91 22.38
CA ASP A 245 -10.06 3.33 21.89
C ASP A 245 -10.09 4.76 21.40
N VAL A 246 -9.07 5.54 21.73
CA VAL A 246 -8.81 6.84 21.13
C VAL A 246 -7.48 6.78 20.42
N PHE A 247 -7.45 7.17 19.15
CA PHE A 247 -6.25 7.07 18.33
C PHE A 247 -5.88 8.38 17.66
N LYS A 248 -4.59 8.53 17.41
CA LYS A 248 -4.02 9.58 16.57
C LYS A 248 -2.92 9.01 15.70
N GLU A 249 -2.99 9.31 14.42
CA GLU A 249 -2.01 8.91 13.42
C GLU A 249 -1.47 10.15 12.72
N LYS A 250 -0.15 10.19 12.55
CA LYS A 250 0.54 11.19 11.73
C LYS A 250 1.29 10.48 10.64
N ARG A 251 0.96 10.80 9.41
CA ARG A 251 1.60 10.26 8.22
C ARG A 251 2.47 11.34 7.61
N ASP A 252 3.77 11.07 7.53
CA ASP A 252 4.79 11.97 7.03
C ASP A 252 5.49 11.36 5.81
N ASP A 253 6.15 12.22 5.03
CA ASP A 253 6.95 11.83 3.87
C ASP A 253 6.17 11.06 2.80
N ILE A 254 4.88 11.40 2.59
CA ILE A 254 4.05 10.78 1.55
C ILE A 254 4.67 11.12 0.19
N PHE A 255 4.97 10.09 -0.60
CA PHE A 255 5.53 10.25 -1.93
C PHE A 255 4.46 10.73 -2.89
N MET A 256 4.67 11.91 -3.48
CA MET A 256 3.69 12.55 -4.33
C MET A 256 4.32 13.38 -5.45
N GLN A 257 3.52 13.67 -6.48
CA GLN A 257 3.92 14.57 -7.54
C GLN A 257 3.97 16.01 -7.05
N ARG A 258 5.08 16.70 -7.34
CA ARG A 258 5.23 18.15 -7.13
C ARG A 258 4.41 18.89 -8.17
N LYS A 259 3.51 19.76 -7.73
CA LYS A 259 2.63 20.57 -8.59
C LYS A 259 3.10 22.00 -8.71
N ASN A 260 3.91 22.46 -7.77
CA ASN A 260 4.42 23.83 -7.73
C ASN A 260 5.83 23.93 -8.35
N VAL A 261 6.02 23.25 -9.50
CA VAL A 261 7.26 23.34 -10.29
C VAL A 261 7.01 24.30 -11.45
N PRO A 262 7.77 25.42 -11.55
CA PRO A 262 7.60 26.38 -12.64
C PRO A 262 7.84 25.72 -14.00
N GLY A 263 7.03 26.06 -15.00
CA GLY A 263 7.24 25.57 -16.37
C GLY A 263 8.57 26.01 -16.97
N SER A 264 9.11 27.16 -16.50
CA SER A 264 10.45 27.66 -16.88
C SER A 264 11.61 26.77 -16.43
N ALA A 265 11.37 25.82 -15.50
CA ALA A 265 12.37 24.81 -15.11
C ALA A 265 12.65 23.80 -16.24
N GLY A 266 11.81 23.76 -17.29
CA GLY A 266 12.05 22.96 -18.49
C GLY A 266 11.86 21.46 -18.35
N PHE A 267 11.29 20.98 -17.26
CA PHE A 267 11.03 19.54 -17.09
C PHE A 267 9.89 19.07 -17.99
N ASN A 268 10.15 18.07 -18.82
CA ASN A 268 9.14 17.41 -19.66
C ASN A 268 8.34 16.33 -18.92
N ARG A 269 8.76 15.97 -17.71
CA ARG A 269 8.18 14.90 -16.88
C ARG A 269 7.84 15.43 -15.49
N PRO A 270 6.83 14.85 -14.84
CA PRO A 270 6.48 15.21 -13.48
C PRO A 270 7.64 14.99 -12.51
N VAL A 271 7.90 15.95 -11.65
CA VAL A 271 8.84 15.83 -10.54
C VAL A 271 8.12 15.23 -9.34
N TRP A 272 8.74 14.29 -8.65
CA TRP A 272 8.20 13.61 -7.48
C TRP A 272 9.06 13.87 -6.25
N ALA A 273 8.47 13.82 -5.08
CA ALA A 273 9.19 13.94 -3.81
C ALA A 273 8.38 13.33 -2.65
N ASN A 274 9.08 12.98 -1.56
CA ASN A 274 8.47 12.74 -0.27
C ASN A 274 8.12 14.10 0.35
N TYR A 275 6.85 14.49 0.35
CA TYR A 275 6.45 15.84 0.75
C TYR A 275 5.15 15.88 1.55
N GLY A 276 4.17 15.06 1.21
CA GLY A 276 2.83 15.13 1.79
C GLY A 276 2.78 14.73 3.26
N LYS A 277 1.88 15.39 4.03
CA LYS A 277 1.58 15.06 5.42
C LYS A 277 0.08 15.02 5.65
N VAL A 278 -0.36 14.01 6.39
CA VAL A 278 -1.77 13.79 6.74
C VAL A 278 -1.87 13.40 8.21
N ASP A 279 -2.72 14.08 8.95
CA ASP A 279 -3.11 13.68 10.30
C ASP A 279 -4.46 12.96 10.26
N ASN A 280 -4.60 11.93 11.08
CA ASN A 280 -5.87 11.24 11.32
C ASN A 280 -6.05 11.03 12.82
N GLN A 281 -7.26 11.26 13.33
CA GLN A 281 -7.59 11.03 14.73
C GLN A 281 -9.04 10.60 14.86
N GLY A 282 -9.31 9.85 15.91
CA GLY A 282 -10.66 9.35 16.11
C GLY A 282 -10.80 8.52 17.37
N PHE A 283 -11.95 7.90 17.48
CA PHE A 283 -12.22 6.94 18.53
C PHE A 283 -13.09 5.79 18.01
N ASP A 284 -12.88 4.63 18.61
CA ASP A 284 -13.61 3.41 18.35
C ASP A 284 -14.29 2.95 19.65
N VAL A 285 -15.53 2.54 19.53
CA VAL A 285 -16.30 1.96 20.64
C VAL A 285 -16.86 0.63 20.18
N SER A 286 -16.61 -0.42 20.94
CA SER A 286 -17.15 -1.75 20.73
C SER A 286 -17.87 -2.22 21.97
N LEU A 287 -19.15 -2.58 21.82
CA LEU A 287 -19.99 -3.10 22.89
C LEU A 287 -20.46 -4.50 22.52
N ASN A 288 -20.16 -5.47 23.39
CA ASN A 288 -20.67 -6.82 23.29
C ASN A 288 -21.47 -7.14 24.54
N VAL A 289 -22.71 -7.57 24.36
CA VAL A 289 -23.61 -7.99 25.43
C VAL A 289 -23.99 -9.45 25.19
N ASN A 290 -23.71 -10.29 26.21
CA ASN A 290 -24.09 -11.69 26.21
C ASN A 290 -24.66 -12.03 27.58
N HIS A 291 -25.97 -12.15 27.67
CA HIS A 291 -26.61 -12.45 28.94
C HIS A 291 -27.58 -13.64 28.82
N LYS A 292 -27.47 -14.59 29.75
CA LYS A 292 -28.41 -15.68 29.88
C LYS A 292 -29.34 -15.38 31.05
N PHE A 293 -30.64 -15.29 30.78
CA PHE A 293 -31.64 -15.09 31.81
C PHE A 293 -31.99 -16.41 32.52
N ASN A 294 -32.05 -17.50 31.74
CA ASN A 294 -32.34 -18.87 32.21
C ASN A 294 -31.86 -19.89 31.18
N SER A 295 -32.21 -21.18 31.34
CA SER A 295 -31.85 -22.23 30.40
C SER A 295 -32.38 -22.01 28.97
N ASP A 296 -33.51 -21.31 28.83
CA ASP A 296 -34.27 -21.20 27.58
C ASP A 296 -34.07 -19.86 26.89
N TRP A 297 -33.68 -18.83 27.65
CA TRP A 297 -33.57 -17.47 27.14
C TRP A 297 -32.16 -16.91 27.30
N ALA A 298 -31.59 -16.47 26.21
CA ALA A 298 -30.32 -15.74 26.16
C ALA A 298 -30.42 -14.57 25.17
N ILE A 299 -29.76 -13.48 25.47
CA ILE A 299 -29.59 -12.34 24.57
C ILE A 299 -28.12 -12.19 24.20
N SER A 300 -27.83 -11.97 22.91
CA SER A 300 -26.51 -11.63 22.41
C SER A 300 -26.65 -10.43 21.49
N ALA A 301 -25.92 -9.37 21.75
CA ALA A 301 -25.91 -8.16 20.93
C ALA A 301 -24.47 -7.64 20.80
N MET A 302 -24.14 -7.13 19.61
CA MET A 302 -22.88 -6.47 19.33
C MET A 302 -23.14 -5.14 18.64
N ALA A 303 -22.48 -4.11 19.09
CA ALA A 303 -22.51 -2.78 18.47
C ALA A 303 -21.08 -2.24 18.35
N ASN A 304 -20.74 -1.71 17.18
CA ASN A 304 -19.48 -1.04 16.92
C ASN A 304 -19.76 0.36 16.39
N TYR A 305 -19.05 1.34 16.92
CA TYR A 305 -19.11 2.72 16.46
C TYR A 305 -17.70 3.25 16.28
N THR A 306 -17.38 3.75 15.09
CA THR A 306 -16.11 4.36 14.74
C THR A 306 -16.32 5.78 14.26
N TYR A 307 -15.60 6.70 14.84
CA TYR A 307 -15.49 8.07 14.36
C TYR A 307 -14.03 8.38 14.03
N ALA A 308 -13.76 8.73 12.77
CA ALA A 308 -12.43 9.11 12.32
C ALA A 308 -12.50 10.42 11.54
N HIS A 309 -11.59 11.33 11.84
CA HIS A 309 -11.43 12.59 11.14
C HIS A 309 -9.99 12.74 10.68
N ASN A 310 -9.81 12.80 9.36
CA ASN A 310 -8.49 13.02 8.75
C ASN A 310 -8.39 14.45 8.20
N LYS A 311 -7.15 14.94 8.15
CA LYS A 311 -6.84 16.28 7.67
C LYS A 311 -5.53 16.26 6.89
N VAL A 312 -5.54 16.80 5.68
CA VAL A 312 -4.33 17.09 4.92
C VAL A 312 -3.60 18.24 5.60
N VAL A 313 -2.40 17.99 6.13
CA VAL A 313 -1.60 19.01 6.83
C VAL A 313 -0.73 19.77 5.83
N GLU A 314 -0.09 19.01 4.92
CA GLU A 314 0.82 19.58 3.92
C GLU A 314 0.71 18.80 2.61
N ILE A 315 0.52 19.52 1.52
CA ILE A 315 0.48 19.00 0.15
C ILE A 315 1.02 20.08 -0.77
N ASP A 316 1.66 19.68 -1.88
CA ASP A 316 2.22 20.63 -2.84
C ASP A 316 1.14 21.20 -3.76
N GLU A 317 0.59 22.34 -3.38
CA GLU A 317 -0.45 23.02 -4.12
C GLU A 317 0.12 24.27 -4.85
N PRO A 318 -0.29 24.53 -6.10
CA PRO A 318 0.05 25.77 -6.78
C PRO A 318 -0.46 27.00 -6.01
N ALA A 319 0.33 28.09 -6.00
CA ALA A 319 -0.01 29.32 -5.30
C ALA A 319 -1.42 29.88 -5.66
N ALA A 320 -1.85 29.66 -6.90
CA ALA A 320 -3.18 30.09 -7.37
C ALA A 320 -4.35 29.32 -6.74
N ILE A 321 -4.09 28.18 -6.10
CA ILE A 321 -5.11 27.35 -5.46
C ILE A 321 -5.11 27.55 -3.95
N LEU A 322 -3.98 27.96 -3.37
CA LEU A 322 -3.86 28.25 -1.95
C LEU A 322 -4.94 29.27 -1.55
N ASP A 323 -5.52 29.09 -0.37
CA ASP A 323 -6.58 29.95 0.20
C ASP A 323 -7.88 30.05 -0.62
N THR A 324 -8.03 29.21 -1.65
CA THR A 324 -9.30 29.07 -2.38
C THR A 324 -10.12 27.88 -1.87
N TYR A 325 -11.40 27.81 -2.26
CA TYR A 325 -12.25 26.66 -1.96
C TYR A 325 -11.69 25.34 -2.56
N ARG A 326 -10.79 25.41 -3.55
CA ARG A 326 -10.16 24.27 -4.22
C ARG A 326 -8.94 23.71 -3.46
N SER A 327 -8.38 24.47 -2.52
CA SER A 327 -7.27 23.98 -1.68
C SER A 327 -7.67 22.74 -0.92
N GLN A 328 -6.81 21.73 -0.90
CA GLN A 328 -6.97 20.49 -0.14
C GLN A 328 -6.32 20.58 1.24
N THR A 329 -5.38 21.50 1.41
CA THR A 329 -4.72 21.73 2.71
C THR A 329 -5.77 22.13 3.76
N GLY A 330 -5.75 21.47 4.89
CA GLY A 330 -6.71 21.69 5.97
C GLY A 330 -8.03 20.92 5.83
N LYS A 331 -8.26 20.23 4.72
CA LYS A 331 -9.49 19.46 4.44
C LYS A 331 -9.25 17.96 4.54
N PRO A 332 -10.33 17.15 4.68
CA PRO A 332 -10.24 15.69 4.63
C PRO A 332 -9.68 15.19 3.30
N VAL A 333 -8.94 14.08 3.37
CA VAL A 333 -8.44 13.38 2.19
C VAL A 333 -9.62 12.86 1.37
N GLY A 334 -9.59 13.10 0.05
CA GLY A 334 -10.62 12.60 -0.86
C GLY A 334 -11.92 13.40 -0.83
N LEU A 335 -11.92 14.59 -0.24
CA LEU A 335 -13.08 15.47 -0.30
C LEU A 335 -13.41 15.80 -1.77
N SER A 336 -14.56 15.33 -2.24
CA SER A 336 -15.08 15.69 -3.57
C SER A 336 -15.78 17.03 -3.49
N LEU A 337 -15.27 18.00 -4.24
CA LEU A 337 -15.90 19.34 -4.34
C LEU A 337 -17.08 19.37 -5.33
N ILE A 338 -17.39 18.27 -5.98
CA ILE A 338 -18.47 18.15 -6.97
C ILE A 338 -19.86 18.25 -6.33
N HIS A 339 -19.98 17.98 -5.03
CA HIS A 339 -21.25 18.02 -4.29
C HIS A 339 -21.49 19.31 -3.50
N ILE A 340 -20.66 20.33 -3.67
CA ILE A 340 -21.01 21.68 -3.23
C ILE A 340 -21.88 22.26 -4.35
N SER A 341 -23.10 21.76 -4.49
CA SER A 341 -24.14 22.46 -5.22
C SER A 341 -24.38 23.76 -4.48
N GLU A 342 -24.23 24.88 -5.17
CA GLU A 342 -24.78 26.14 -4.67
C GLU A 342 -26.21 25.90 -4.19
N PRO A 343 -26.61 26.44 -3.02
CA PRO A 343 -27.99 26.39 -2.64
C PRO A 343 -28.75 27.08 -3.75
N THR A 344 -29.57 26.30 -4.46
CA THR A 344 -30.48 26.78 -5.49
C THR A 344 -31.30 27.89 -4.83
N ARG A 345 -30.98 29.14 -5.12
CA ARG A 345 -31.85 30.25 -4.79
C ARG A 345 -33.16 29.96 -5.53
N LEU A 346 -34.16 29.52 -4.80
CA LEU A 346 -35.52 29.51 -5.27
C LEU A 346 -35.83 30.94 -5.75
N ARG A 347 -35.75 31.18 -7.06
CA ARG A 347 -36.33 32.37 -7.65
C ARG A 347 -37.83 32.30 -7.33
N ARG A 348 -38.29 33.14 -6.44
CA ARG A 348 -39.70 33.48 -6.38
C ARG A 348 -40.09 33.97 -7.74
N ILE A 349 -40.91 33.21 -8.44
CA ILE A 349 -41.67 33.67 -9.59
C ILE A 349 -42.79 34.53 -8.99
N SER A 350 -42.70 35.83 -9.17
CA SER A 350 -43.76 36.81 -8.94
C SER A 350 -44.67 36.84 -10.19
#